data_aa101c48ad741314772fb6be4c588f17
#
_entry.id   aa101c48ad741314772fb6be4c588f17
#
_cell.length_a   1.000
_cell.length_b   1.000
_cell.length_c   1.000
_cell.angle_alpha   90.00
_cell.angle_beta   90.00
_cell.angle_gamma   90.00
#
_symmetry.space_group_name_H-M   'P 1'
#
loop_
_entity.id
_entity.type
_entity.pdbx_description
1 polymer ?
#
loop_
_entity_poly.entity_id
_entity_poly.type
_entity_poly.pdbx_seq_one_letter_code
_entity_poly.pdbx_strand_id
1 'polypeptide(L)'
;MTHPDLAGKAAIVTGAGAGIGLAIAQRLADEGCRVLCADIDGSAAEAAAMKIGGGAIGHRADVSDESQVVGMVEACVAEFGGVDKLVANAGIVHFAPLTETTVEDFDRVIAINLRGAWLCTKHAAPRMVERGGGAIVNMSSLAGQIAAAGSAAYGMSKAGIIHLSRITAAELRSSNVRSNAVLPAFVDTPMQQTAMTMFDQVLGEGGADTMIERLQGRMAGPEEIAGVVAFLLSDDASMVNGTAQIADGGTLSALW
;
A
#
# COMPACT_ATOMS: atom_id res chain seq x y z
N MET A 1 -1.92 -0.39 -20.47
CA MET A 1 -2.05 1.08 -20.61
C MET A 1 -0.79 1.69 -20.03
N THR A 2 -0.26 2.69 -20.68
CA THR A 2 0.83 3.52 -20.17
C THR A 2 0.28 4.87 -19.73
N HIS A 3 0.87 5.48 -18.71
CA HIS A 3 0.48 6.78 -18.17
C HIS A 3 1.65 7.76 -18.34
N PRO A 4 1.77 8.42 -19.52
CA PRO A 4 2.94 9.24 -19.85
C PRO A 4 3.13 10.45 -18.92
N ASP A 5 2.10 10.89 -18.23
CA ASP A 5 2.14 11.94 -17.20
C ASP A 5 2.92 11.54 -15.93
N LEU A 6 3.16 10.24 -15.74
CA LEU A 6 3.99 9.71 -14.66
C LEU A 6 5.49 9.85 -14.96
N ALA A 7 5.88 10.02 -16.22
CA ALA A 7 7.29 10.11 -16.60
C ALA A 7 7.99 11.30 -15.90
N GLY A 8 9.14 11.02 -15.31
CA GLY A 8 9.96 11.99 -14.57
C GLY A 8 9.43 12.36 -13.18
N LYS A 9 8.28 11.86 -12.75
CA LYS A 9 7.74 12.09 -11.40
C LYS A 9 8.56 11.36 -10.33
N ALA A 10 8.71 11.99 -9.17
CA ALA A 10 9.36 11.42 -8.01
C ALA A 10 8.33 10.64 -7.16
N ALA A 11 8.56 9.35 -6.97
CA ALA A 11 7.63 8.46 -6.27
C ALA A 11 8.31 7.78 -5.07
N ILE A 12 7.60 7.70 -3.95
CA ILE A 12 7.99 6.90 -2.79
C ILE A 12 7.05 5.69 -2.70
N VAL A 13 7.60 4.49 -2.57
CA VAL A 13 6.84 3.26 -2.30
C VAL A 13 7.38 2.62 -1.04
N THR A 14 6.53 2.47 0.00
CA THR A 14 6.91 1.79 1.24
C THR A 14 6.55 0.32 1.23
N GLY A 15 7.35 -0.54 1.90
CA GLY A 15 7.23 -1.99 1.80
C GLY A 15 7.57 -2.48 0.38
N ALA A 16 8.55 -1.84 -0.27
CA ALA A 16 8.90 -2.09 -1.66
C ALA A 16 9.85 -3.28 -1.86
N GLY A 17 10.34 -3.90 -0.78
CA GLY A 17 11.25 -5.05 -0.86
C GLY A 17 10.63 -6.32 -1.43
N ALA A 18 9.30 -6.47 -1.39
CA ALA A 18 8.61 -7.68 -1.85
C ALA A 18 7.14 -7.42 -2.25
N GLY A 19 6.50 -8.44 -2.81
CA GLY A 19 5.06 -8.52 -3.02
C GLY A 19 4.47 -7.34 -3.80
N ILE A 20 3.34 -6.81 -3.32
CA ILE A 20 2.62 -5.71 -3.97
C ILE A 20 3.49 -4.46 -4.08
N GLY A 21 4.26 -4.11 -3.01
CA GLY A 21 5.11 -2.93 -3.01
C GLY A 21 6.19 -2.97 -4.10
N LEU A 22 6.85 -4.12 -4.26
CA LEU A 22 7.85 -4.31 -5.33
C LEU A 22 7.21 -4.21 -6.73
N ALA A 23 6.04 -4.83 -6.92
CA ALA A 23 5.33 -4.77 -8.20
C ALA A 23 4.89 -3.35 -8.55
N ILE A 24 4.44 -2.56 -7.54
CA ILE A 24 4.10 -1.15 -7.73
C ILE A 24 5.33 -0.34 -8.08
N ALA A 25 6.44 -0.53 -7.34
CA ALA A 25 7.69 0.19 -7.61
C ALA A 25 8.20 -0.10 -9.03
N GLN A 26 8.18 -1.36 -9.46
CA GLN A 26 8.52 -1.75 -10.83
C GLN A 26 7.59 -1.09 -11.85
N ARG A 27 6.28 -1.15 -11.63
CA ARG A 27 5.31 -0.54 -12.54
C ARG A 27 5.51 0.96 -12.68
N LEU A 28 5.74 1.68 -11.59
CA LEU A 28 5.98 3.12 -11.63
C LEU A 28 7.28 3.47 -12.37
N ALA A 29 8.32 2.67 -12.21
CA ALA A 29 9.56 2.84 -12.98
C ALA A 29 9.36 2.57 -14.48
N ASP A 30 8.57 1.55 -14.85
CA ASP A 30 8.21 1.26 -16.24
C ASP A 30 7.39 2.39 -16.89
N GLU A 31 6.62 3.15 -16.08
CA GLU A 31 5.94 4.38 -16.49
C GLU A 31 6.88 5.62 -16.54
N GLY A 32 8.16 5.44 -16.18
CA GLY A 32 9.19 6.48 -16.21
C GLY A 32 9.29 7.32 -14.93
N CYS A 33 8.68 6.91 -13.81
CA CYS A 33 8.93 7.53 -12.51
C CYS A 33 10.35 7.29 -12.02
N ARG A 34 10.88 8.25 -11.24
CA ARG A 34 12.05 8.04 -10.38
C ARG A 34 11.55 7.50 -9.04
N VAL A 35 11.93 6.28 -8.68
CA VAL A 35 11.31 5.56 -7.56
C VAL A 35 12.28 5.41 -6.39
N LEU A 36 11.85 5.85 -5.19
CA LEU A 36 12.47 5.48 -3.93
C LEU A 36 11.74 4.26 -3.37
N CYS A 37 12.45 3.14 -3.31
CA CYS A 37 12.00 1.89 -2.72
C CYS A 37 12.35 1.89 -1.24
N ALA A 38 11.35 2.06 -0.36
CA ALA A 38 11.56 2.03 1.08
C ALA A 38 11.11 0.69 1.68
N ASP A 39 11.92 0.14 2.58
CA ASP A 39 11.58 -1.07 3.34
C ASP A 39 12.27 -1.04 4.71
N ILE A 40 11.71 -1.76 5.71
CA ILE A 40 12.37 -1.95 7.00
C ILE A 40 13.65 -2.77 6.85
N ASP A 41 13.66 -3.71 5.88
CA ASP A 41 14.85 -4.41 5.43
C ASP A 41 15.56 -3.58 4.33
N GLY A 42 16.63 -2.89 4.74
CA GLY A 42 17.42 -2.08 3.82
C GLY A 42 18.03 -2.88 2.67
N SER A 43 18.41 -4.14 2.90
CA SER A 43 18.96 -5.00 1.85
C SER A 43 17.90 -5.39 0.81
N ALA A 44 16.66 -5.61 1.24
CA ALA A 44 15.54 -5.86 0.33
C ALA A 44 15.18 -4.58 -0.48
N ALA A 45 15.22 -3.40 0.15
CA ALA A 45 15.00 -2.13 -0.52
C ALA A 45 16.06 -1.87 -1.61
N GLU A 46 17.34 -2.08 -1.30
CA GLU A 46 18.45 -1.94 -2.24
C GLU A 46 18.35 -2.96 -3.39
N ALA A 47 18.06 -4.22 -3.08
CA ALA A 47 17.88 -5.27 -4.10
C ALA A 47 16.69 -4.94 -5.04
N ALA A 48 15.58 -4.41 -4.51
CA ALA A 48 14.45 -3.95 -5.29
C ALA A 48 14.87 -2.81 -6.24
N ALA A 49 15.56 -1.79 -5.74
CA ALA A 49 16.02 -0.67 -6.54
C ALA A 49 17.01 -1.11 -7.65
N MET A 50 17.94 -2.01 -7.33
CA MET A 50 18.87 -2.57 -8.32
C MET A 50 18.14 -3.37 -9.41
N LYS A 51 17.14 -4.17 -9.04
CA LYS A 51 16.33 -4.95 -9.98
C LYS A 51 15.53 -4.04 -10.91
N ILE A 52 14.94 -2.97 -10.38
CA ILE A 52 14.14 -1.99 -11.11
C ILE A 52 15.03 -1.19 -12.08
N GLY A 53 16.24 -0.80 -11.64
CA GLY A 53 17.13 0.04 -12.45
C GLY A 53 16.58 1.46 -12.63
N GLY A 54 16.89 2.09 -13.79
CA GLY A 54 16.30 3.40 -14.16
C GLY A 54 16.56 4.55 -13.18
N GLY A 55 17.56 4.44 -12.29
CA GLY A 55 17.84 5.44 -11.26
C GLY A 55 16.97 5.29 -10.00
N ALA A 56 16.31 4.16 -9.82
CA ALA A 56 15.63 3.84 -8.57
C ALA A 56 16.65 3.73 -7.41
N ILE A 57 16.26 4.16 -6.22
CA ILE A 57 17.10 4.08 -5.02
C ILE A 57 16.43 3.27 -3.92
N GLY A 58 17.22 2.49 -3.18
CA GLY A 58 16.79 1.79 -1.97
C GLY A 58 16.97 2.67 -0.73
N HIS A 59 16.03 2.61 0.19
CA HIS A 59 16.11 3.34 1.45
C HIS A 59 15.55 2.51 2.61
N ARG A 60 16.35 2.34 3.68
CA ARG A 60 15.85 1.66 4.87
C ARG A 60 14.97 2.59 5.68
N ALA A 61 13.71 2.19 5.94
CA ALA A 61 12.81 2.95 6.81
C ALA A 61 11.80 2.03 7.54
N ASP A 62 11.72 2.17 8.86
CA ASP A 62 10.60 1.71 9.65
C ASP A 62 9.51 2.78 9.63
N VAL A 63 8.38 2.50 8.98
CA VAL A 63 7.28 3.47 8.86
C VAL A 63 6.59 3.78 10.20
N SER A 64 6.81 2.96 11.23
CA SER A 64 6.29 3.23 12.58
C SER A 64 7.14 4.25 13.35
N ASP A 65 8.34 4.58 12.87
CA ASP A 65 9.25 5.57 13.43
C ASP A 65 9.19 6.87 12.60
N GLU A 66 8.69 7.93 13.22
CA GLU A 66 8.52 9.22 12.53
C GLU A 66 9.85 9.79 12.00
N SER A 67 10.96 9.61 12.74
CA SER A 67 12.26 10.14 12.32
C SER A 67 12.77 9.44 11.05
N GLN A 68 12.53 8.14 10.91
CA GLN A 68 12.90 7.38 9.71
C GLN A 68 11.99 7.73 8.53
N VAL A 69 10.72 8.00 8.76
CA VAL A 69 9.80 8.49 7.71
C VAL A 69 10.24 9.88 7.21
N VAL A 70 10.62 10.78 8.11
CA VAL A 70 11.20 12.09 7.72
C VAL A 70 12.45 11.88 6.88
N GLY A 71 13.39 11.05 7.32
CA GLY A 71 14.62 10.74 6.58
C GLY A 71 14.35 10.17 5.18
N MET A 72 13.36 9.29 5.04
CA MET A 72 12.92 8.73 3.77
C MET A 72 12.40 9.82 2.80
N VAL A 73 11.55 10.71 3.30
CA VAL A 73 11.01 11.82 2.48
C VAL A 73 12.13 12.78 2.08
N GLU A 74 13.03 13.13 3.00
CA GLU A 74 14.19 13.99 2.72
C GLU A 74 15.14 13.35 1.69
N ALA A 75 15.36 12.04 1.76
CA ALA A 75 16.16 11.33 0.77
C ALA A 75 15.54 11.41 -0.63
N CYS A 76 14.22 11.28 -0.74
CA CYS A 76 13.52 11.46 -2.02
C CYS A 76 13.66 12.90 -2.55
N VAL A 77 13.54 13.89 -1.67
CA VAL A 77 13.72 15.30 -2.04
C VAL A 77 15.15 15.58 -2.50
N ALA A 78 16.14 15.07 -1.78
CA ALA A 78 17.55 15.27 -2.10
C ALA A 78 17.93 14.65 -3.45
N GLU A 79 17.44 13.41 -3.73
CA GLU A 79 17.80 12.68 -4.94
C GLU A 79 16.97 13.11 -6.16
N PHE A 80 15.67 13.35 -5.96
CA PHE A 80 14.72 13.56 -7.06
C PHE A 80 14.18 15.00 -7.15
N GLY A 81 14.56 15.88 -6.21
CA GLY A 81 14.13 17.28 -6.20
C GLY A 81 12.72 17.50 -5.66
N GLY A 82 12.10 16.50 -5.04
CA GLY A 82 10.77 16.61 -4.43
C GLY A 82 10.05 15.29 -4.33
N VAL A 83 8.74 15.32 -3.98
CA VAL A 83 7.84 14.16 -3.96
C VAL A 83 6.60 14.52 -4.76
N ASP A 84 6.27 13.72 -5.77
CA ASP A 84 5.05 13.88 -6.59
C ASP A 84 4.02 12.77 -6.28
N LYS A 85 4.49 11.56 -5.95
CA LYS A 85 3.65 10.37 -5.72
C LYS A 85 4.07 9.65 -4.45
N LEU A 86 3.08 9.17 -3.68
CA LEU A 86 3.31 8.33 -2.51
C LEU A 86 2.45 7.08 -2.58
N VAL A 87 3.05 5.92 -2.35
CA VAL A 87 2.34 4.68 -2.08
C VAL A 87 2.69 4.21 -0.67
N ALA A 88 1.78 4.44 0.28
CA ALA A 88 1.88 3.94 1.65
C ALA A 88 1.38 2.48 1.67
N ASN A 89 2.30 1.55 1.34
CA ASN A 89 2.00 0.13 1.19
C ASN A 89 2.50 -0.72 2.35
N ALA A 90 3.55 -0.32 3.06
CA ALA A 90 4.11 -1.08 4.17
C ALA A 90 3.03 -1.51 5.17
N GLY A 91 3.07 -2.77 5.57
CA GLY A 91 2.10 -3.30 6.52
C GLY A 91 2.42 -4.72 6.93
N ILE A 92 1.79 -5.15 7.99
CA ILE A 92 1.83 -6.52 8.51
C ILE A 92 0.41 -7.05 8.73
N VAL A 93 0.29 -8.35 8.79
CA VAL A 93 -0.93 -9.06 9.15
C VAL A 93 -0.76 -9.74 10.51
N HIS A 94 -1.83 -9.76 11.30
CA HIS A 94 -1.95 -10.55 12.51
C HIS A 94 -3.36 -11.12 12.57
N PHE A 95 -3.46 -12.41 12.81
CA PHE A 95 -4.72 -13.13 12.98
C PHE A 95 -4.73 -13.82 14.35
N ALA A 96 -5.74 -13.51 15.15
CA ALA A 96 -6.07 -14.20 16.40
C ALA A 96 -7.55 -13.94 16.74
N PRO A 97 -8.21 -14.80 17.50
CA PRO A 97 -9.53 -14.49 18.06
C PRO A 97 -9.51 -13.12 18.77
N LEU A 98 -10.59 -12.35 18.65
CA LEU A 98 -10.67 -11.00 19.23
C LEU A 98 -10.24 -10.95 20.70
N THR A 99 -10.66 -11.95 21.49
CA THR A 99 -10.37 -12.03 22.92
C THR A 99 -8.96 -12.52 23.25
N GLU A 100 -8.21 -13.02 22.25
CA GLU A 100 -6.85 -13.55 22.42
C GLU A 100 -5.80 -12.62 21.79
N THR A 101 -6.23 -11.61 21.04
CA THR A 101 -5.32 -10.58 20.51
C THR A 101 -4.71 -9.80 21.67
N THR A 102 -3.40 -9.87 21.82
CA THR A 102 -2.70 -9.12 22.88
C THR A 102 -2.67 -7.62 22.58
N VAL A 103 -2.51 -6.78 23.61
CA VAL A 103 -2.37 -5.32 23.42
C VAL A 103 -1.12 -5.03 22.59
N GLU A 104 -0.04 -5.77 22.80
CA GLU A 104 1.23 -5.62 22.09
C GLU A 104 1.08 -5.92 20.59
N ASP A 105 0.37 -6.97 20.23
CA ASP A 105 0.11 -7.30 18.80
C ASP A 105 -0.82 -6.28 18.16
N PHE A 106 -1.86 -5.87 18.88
CA PHE A 106 -2.76 -4.81 18.44
C PHE A 106 -1.98 -3.52 18.16
N ASP A 107 -1.20 -3.04 19.13
CA ASP A 107 -0.44 -1.80 19.03
C ASP A 107 0.60 -1.87 17.91
N ARG A 108 1.27 -3.02 17.72
CA ARG A 108 2.22 -3.23 16.64
C ARG A 108 1.56 -3.12 15.27
N VAL A 109 0.40 -3.76 15.06
CA VAL A 109 -0.34 -3.67 13.79
C VAL A 109 -0.81 -2.24 13.52
N ILE A 110 -1.37 -1.57 14.52
CA ILE A 110 -1.82 -0.17 14.38
C ILE A 110 -0.63 0.76 14.12
N ALA A 111 0.49 0.57 14.81
CA ALA A 111 1.69 1.39 14.64
C ALA A 111 2.24 1.31 13.21
N ILE A 112 2.33 0.11 12.65
CA ILE A 112 2.89 -0.10 11.31
C ILE A 112 1.86 0.28 10.23
N ASN A 113 0.67 -0.32 10.27
CA ASN A 113 -0.28 -0.21 9.17
C ASN A 113 -0.95 1.18 9.11
N LEU A 114 -1.49 1.66 10.23
CA LEU A 114 -2.29 2.88 10.25
C LEU A 114 -1.46 4.11 10.57
N ARG A 115 -0.72 4.10 11.69
CA ARG A 115 0.13 5.23 12.06
C ARG A 115 1.24 5.43 11.02
N GLY A 116 1.83 4.35 10.50
CA GLY A 116 2.84 4.43 9.45
C GLY A 116 2.32 5.08 8.18
N ALA A 117 1.15 4.67 7.69
CA ALA A 117 0.53 5.30 6.53
C ALA A 117 0.21 6.79 6.77
N TRP A 118 -0.25 7.13 7.98
CA TRP A 118 -0.49 8.51 8.39
C TRP A 118 0.81 9.32 8.43
N LEU A 119 1.88 8.80 9.03
CA LEU A 119 3.19 9.45 9.07
C LEU A 119 3.75 9.70 7.65
N CYS A 120 3.70 8.70 6.78
CA CYS A 120 4.11 8.85 5.38
C CYS A 120 3.31 9.95 4.68
N THR A 121 1.99 9.96 4.86
CA THR A 121 1.11 11.00 4.30
C THR A 121 1.43 12.38 4.88
N LYS A 122 1.58 12.48 6.21
CA LYS A 122 1.88 13.72 6.94
C LYS A 122 3.14 14.41 6.42
N HIS A 123 4.20 13.64 6.14
CA HIS A 123 5.49 14.20 5.75
C HIS A 123 5.68 14.33 4.24
N ALA A 124 5.03 13.50 3.42
CA ALA A 124 5.09 13.62 1.96
C ALA A 124 4.15 14.70 1.40
N ALA A 125 2.95 14.87 1.96
CA ALA A 125 1.96 15.81 1.43
C ALA A 125 2.44 17.27 1.35
N PRO A 126 3.15 17.84 2.34
CA PRO A 126 3.70 19.19 2.22
C PRO A 126 4.67 19.33 1.03
N ARG A 127 5.49 18.30 0.75
CA ARG A 127 6.42 18.30 -0.39
C ARG A 127 5.68 18.26 -1.73
N MET A 128 4.52 17.56 -1.79
CA MET A 128 3.65 17.58 -2.95
C MET A 128 3.01 18.96 -3.16
N VAL A 129 2.55 19.61 -2.10
CA VAL A 129 1.97 20.97 -2.15
C VAL A 129 3.02 21.97 -2.67
N GLU A 130 4.26 21.91 -2.20
CA GLU A 130 5.39 22.74 -2.68
C GLU A 130 5.62 22.57 -4.19
N ARG A 131 5.28 21.40 -4.76
CA ARG A 131 5.42 21.10 -6.20
C ARG A 131 4.15 21.41 -7.02
N GLY A 132 3.11 21.96 -6.37
CA GLY A 132 1.85 22.34 -7.01
C GLY A 132 0.82 21.21 -7.12
N GLY A 133 1.04 20.09 -6.45
CA GLY A 133 0.11 18.98 -6.37
C GLY A 133 0.79 17.61 -6.34
N GLY A 134 -0.02 16.56 -6.23
CA GLY A 134 0.47 15.19 -6.15
C GLY A 134 -0.64 14.15 -6.04
N ALA A 135 -0.25 12.89 -5.91
CA ALA A 135 -1.20 11.82 -5.69
C ALA A 135 -0.68 10.80 -4.68
N ILE A 136 -1.55 10.38 -3.77
CA ILE A 136 -1.29 9.43 -2.69
C ILE A 136 -2.20 8.22 -2.88
N VAL A 137 -1.62 7.03 -2.80
CA VAL A 137 -2.36 5.77 -2.67
C VAL A 137 -1.97 5.11 -1.35
N ASN A 138 -2.97 4.85 -0.52
CA ASN A 138 -2.81 4.12 0.73
C ASN A 138 -3.32 2.68 0.54
N MET A 139 -2.47 1.68 0.81
CA MET A 139 -2.84 0.28 0.63
C MET A 139 -3.66 -0.22 1.82
N SER A 140 -4.97 -0.29 1.61
CA SER A 140 -5.91 -0.90 2.53
C SER A 140 -6.03 -2.42 2.26
N SER A 141 -7.19 -2.96 2.43
CA SER A 141 -7.58 -4.35 2.16
C SER A 141 -9.10 -4.44 2.11
N LEU A 142 -9.62 -5.47 1.48
CA LEU A 142 -11.05 -5.82 1.59
C LEU A 142 -11.47 -5.99 3.06
N ALA A 143 -10.56 -6.49 3.93
CA ALA A 143 -10.77 -6.60 5.38
C ALA A 143 -10.99 -5.24 6.10
N GLY A 144 -10.70 -4.11 5.45
CA GLY A 144 -11.06 -2.78 5.95
C GLY A 144 -12.51 -2.39 5.69
N GLN A 145 -13.22 -3.12 4.84
CA GLN A 145 -14.61 -2.87 4.46
C GLN A 145 -15.56 -3.97 4.94
N ILE A 146 -15.10 -5.21 4.95
CA ILE A 146 -15.86 -6.36 5.46
C ILE A 146 -15.15 -6.96 6.68
N ALA A 147 -15.95 -7.53 7.59
CA ALA A 147 -15.40 -8.20 8.75
C ALA A 147 -14.90 -9.60 8.38
N ALA A 148 -13.67 -9.89 8.79
CA ALA A 148 -13.11 -11.24 8.77
C ALA A 148 -12.80 -11.66 10.22
N ALA A 149 -13.33 -12.79 10.65
CA ALA A 149 -13.06 -13.32 11.99
C ALA A 149 -11.54 -13.49 12.18
N GLY A 150 -11.05 -13.16 13.37
CA GLY A 150 -9.62 -13.24 13.70
C GLY A 150 -8.78 -12.06 13.21
N SER A 151 -9.32 -11.10 12.46
CA SER A 151 -8.56 -9.98 11.89
C SER A 151 -8.76 -8.65 12.62
N ALA A 152 -9.02 -8.65 13.93
CA ALA A 152 -9.42 -7.46 14.67
C ALA A 152 -8.46 -6.27 14.45
N ALA A 153 -7.20 -6.40 14.84
CA ALA A 153 -6.22 -5.32 14.69
C ALA A 153 -5.99 -4.96 13.21
N TYR A 154 -5.83 -5.97 12.35
CA TYR A 154 -5.62 -5.79 10.93
C TYR A 154 -6.80 -5.09 10.26
N GLY A 155 -8.01 -5.62 10.41
CA GLY A 155 -9.23 -5.04 9.81
C GLY A 155 -9.46 -3.61 10.26
N MET A 156 -9.32 -3.31 11.57
CA MET A 156 -9.43 -1.95 12.09
C MET A 156 -8.36 -1.03 11.51
N SER A 157 -7.11 -1.48 11.39
CA SER A 157 -6.06 -0.68 10.75
C SER A 157 -6.39 -0.34 9.29
N LYS A 158 -6.91 -1.32 8.54
CA LYS A 158 -7.26 -1.16 7.12
C LYS A 158 -8.52 -0.30 6.92
N ALA A 159 -9.50 -0.37 7.83
CA ALA A 159 -10.63 0.57 7.86
C ALA A 159 -10.17 2.01 8.15
N GLY A 160 -9.25 2.18 9.09
CA GLY A 160 -8.63 3.48 9.39
C GLY A 160 -7.92 4.10 8.18
N ILE A 161 -7.24 3.28 7.38
CA ILE A 161 -6.57 3.71 6.13
C ILE A 161 -7.58 4.23 5.09
N ILE A 162 -8.74 3.59 4.95
CA ILE A 162 -9.81 4.09 4.08
C ILE A 162 -10.23 5.49 4.52
N HIS A 163 -10.42 5.69 5.82
CA HIS A 163 -10.84 6.97 6.35
C HIS A 163 -9.72 8.03 6.28
N LEU A 164 -8.47 7.65 6.52
CA LEU A 164 -7.30 8.52 6.31
C LEU A 164 -7.27 9.07 4.88
N SER A 165 -7.49 8.23 3.87
CA SER A 165 -7.51 8.67 2.48
C SER A 165 -8.61 9.70 2.21
N ARG A 166 -9.78 9.55 2.82
CA ARG A 166 -10.91 10.50 2.72
C ARG A 166 -10.60 11.84 3.39
N ILE A 167 -10.01 11.82 4.59
CA ILE A 167 -9.58 13.01 5.30
C ILE A 167 -8.55 13.78 4.47
N THR A 168 -7.51 13.08 4.00
CA THR A 168 -6.44 13.66 3.18
C THR A 168 -7.00 14.29 1.90
N ALA A 169 -7.91 13.59 1.22
CA ALA A 169 -8.57 14.11 0.02
C ALA A 169 -9.38 15.38 0.31
N ALA A 170 -10.10 15.43 1.43
CA ALA A 170 -10.90 16.58 1.82
C ALA A 170 -10.04 17.81 2.17
N GLU A 171 -8.94 17.60 2.90
CA GLU A 171 -8.07 18.68 3.37
C GLU A 171 -7.18 19.25 2.27
N LEU A 172 -6.67 18.38 1.36
CA LEU A 172 -5.64 18.76 0.39
C LEU A 172 -6.15 18.99 -1.04
N ARG A 173 -7.45 18.87 -1.30
CA ARG A 173 -8.02 19.09 -2.64
C ARG A 173 -7.71 20.47 -3.22
N SER A 174 -7.72 21.51 -2.38
CA SER A 174 -7.41 22.88 -2.80
C SER A 174 -5.94 23.08 -3.15
N SER A 175 -5.07 22.18 -2.71
CA SER A 175 -3.65 22.14 -3.03
C SER A 175 -3.32 21.16 -4.17
N ASN A 176 -4.34 20.68 -4.89
CA ASN A 176 -4.19 19.75 -6.01
C ASN A 176 -3.51 18.41 -5.62
N VAL A 177 -3.71 17.95 -4.37
CA VAL A 177 -3.25 16.65 -3.91
C VAL A 177 -4.45 15.71 -3.78
N ARG A 178 -4.39 14.58 -4.49
CA ARG A 178 -5.39 13.51 -4.43
C ARG A 178 -4.94 12.41 -3.50
N SER A 179 -5.88 11.78 -2.80
CA SER A 179 -5.59 10.62 -1.94
C SER A 179 -6.69 9.57 -2.06
N ASN A 180 -6.30 8.34 -2.36
CA ASN A 180 -7.22 7.22 -2.54
C ASN A 180 -6.72 5.99 -1.77
N ALA A 181 -7.62 5.10 -1.38
CA ALA A 181 -7.30 3.79 -0.84
C ALA A 181 -7.52 2.71 -1.90
N VAL A 182 -6.63 1.70 -1.96
CA VAL A 182 -6.83 0.49 -2.76
C VAL A 182 -7.10 -0.67 -1.81
N LEU A 183 -8.10 -1.48 -2.12
CA LEU A 183 -8.59 -2.59 -1.32
C LEU A 183 -8.42 -3.91 -2.08
N PRO A 184 -7.24 -4.53 -2.06
CA PRO A 184 -7.06 -5.88 -2.57
C PRO A 184 -7.76 -6.92 -1.69
N ALA A 185 -8.12 -8.07 -2.27
CA ALA A 185 -8.47 -9.27 -1.52
C ALA A 185 -7.25 -10.23 -1.49
N PHE A 186 -7.31 -11.37 -2.16
CA PHE A 186 -6.26 -12.37 -2.15
C PHE A 186 -5.26 -12.14 -3.28
N VAL A 187 -4.00 -11.81 -2.91
CA VAL A 187 -2.91 -11.50 -3.84
C VAL A 187 -1.73 -12.41 -3.53
N ASP A 188 -1.15 -13.05 -4.54
CA ASP A 188 -0.01 -13.96 -4.38
C ASP A 188 1.25 -13.21 -3.93
N THR A 189 1.49 -13.24 -2.63
CA THR A 189 2.57 -12.54 -1.96
C THR A 189 3.08 -13.36 -0.77
N PRO A 190 4.31 -13.11 -0.27
CA PRO A 190 4.79 -13.75 0.95
C PRO A 190 3.86 -13.53 2.16
N MET A 191 3.26 -12.33 2.28
CA MET A 191 2.28 -12.04 3.34
C MET A 191 1.03 -12.93 3.22
N GLN A 192 0.52 -13.12 2.00
CA GLN A 192 -0.65 -13.97 1.75
C GLN A 192 -0.36 -15.45 2.03
N GLN A 193 0.83 -15.95 1.69
CA GLN A 193 1.24 -17.32 1.99
C GLN A 193 1.26 -17.58 3.50
N THR A 194 1.70 -16.60 4.30
CA THR A 194 1.61 -16.68 5.77
C THR A 194 0.14 -16.73 6.23
N ALA A 195 -0.74 -15.90 5.65
CA ALA A 195 -2.15 -15.89 5.99
C ALA A 195 -2.85 -17.22 5.61
N MET A 196 -2.50 -17.82 4.47
CA MET A 196 -3.06 -19.11 4.05
C MET A 196 -2.75 -20.23 5.05
N THR A 197 -1.53 -20.29 5.58
CA THR A 197 -1.18 -21.26 6.63
C THR A 197 -2.09 -21.12 7.86
N MET A 198 -2.43 -19.87 8.23
CA MET A 198 -3.35 -19.62 9.35
C MET A 198 -4.80 -19.99 9.01
N PHE A 199 -5.25 -19.75 7.79
CA PHE A 199 -6.59 -20.15 7.34
C PHE A 199 -6.73 -21.68 7.30
N ASP A 200 -5.72 -22.40 6.84
CA ASP A 200 -5.72 -23.87 6.83
C ASP A 200 -5.78 -24.47 8.25
N GLN A 201 -5.22 -23.82 9.26
CA GLN A 201 -5.37 -24.25 10.65
C GLN A 201 -6.83 -24.20 11.13
N VAL A 202 -7.63 -23.29 10.59
CA VAL A 202 -9.05 -23.11 10.95
C VAL A 202 -9.98 -23.90 10.04
N LEU A 203 -9.69 -23.95 8.74
CA LEU A 203 -10.56 -24.52 7.71
C LEU A 203 -10.22 -25.97 7.35
N GLY A 204 -9.05 -26.47 7.82
CA GLY A 204 -8.47 -27.75 7.40
C GLY A 204 -7.53 -27.58 6.20
N GLU A 205 -6.70 -28.59 5.95
CA GLU A 205 -5.72 -28.62 4.86
C GLU A 205 -6.38 -28.35 3.50
N GLY A 206 -5.87 -27.36 2.75
CA GLY A 206 -6.41 -26.92 1.46
C GLY A 206 -7.71 -26.10 1.57
N GLY A 207 -8.15 -25.79 2.78
CA GLY A 207 -9.35 -24.99 3.02
C GLY A 207 -9.19 -23.55 2.54
N ALA A 208 -7.98 -22.98 2.68
CA ALA A 208 -7.65 -21.64 2.20
C ALA A 208 -7.76 -21.54 0.67
N ASP A 209 -7.22 -22.51 -0.08
CA ASP A 209 -7.31 -22.54 -1.55
C ASP A 209 -8.77 -22.66 -2.01
N THR A 210 -9.55 -23.56 -1.38
CA THR A 210 -10.97 -23.73 -1.68
C THR A 210 -11.75 -22.45 -1.42
N MET A 211 -11.44 -21.75 -0.33
CA MET A 211 -12.05 -20.45 -0.01
C MET A 211 -11.73 -19.40 -1.08
N ILE A 212 -10.48 -19.28 -1.50
CA ILE A 212 -10.05 -18.32 -2.53
C ILE A 212 -10.72 -18.63 -3.87
N GLU A 213 -10.75 -19.91 -4.27
CA GLU A 213 -11.41 -20.33 -5.51
C GLU A 213 -12.89 -19.96 -5.52
N ARG A 214 -13.59 -20.14 -4.41
CA ARG A 214 -15.01 -19.79 -4.29
C ARG A 214 -15.26 -18.29 -4.26
N LEU A 215 -14.41 -17.51 -3.57
CA LEU A 215 -14.64 -16.09 -3.34
C LEU A 215 -14.11 -15.21 -4.47
N GLN A 216 -12.95 -15.55 -5.02
CA GLN A 216 -12.23 -14.71 -5.99
C GLN A 216 -11.97 -15.44 -7.33
N GLY A 217 -12.09 -16.75 -7.37
CA GLY A 217 -11.78 -17.59 -8.52
C GLY A 217 -10.29 -17.96 -8.62
N ARG A 218 -9.39 -17.07 -8.26
CA ARG A 218 -7.93 -17.27 -8.17
C ARG A 218 -7.28 -16.17 -7.33
N MET A 219 -6.06 -16.36 -6.90
CA MET A 219 -5.26 -15.24 -6.42
C MET A 219 -4.95 -14.25 -7.56
N ALA A 220 -4.93 -12.96 -7.24
CA ALA A 220 -4.42 -11.94 -8.15
C ALA A 220 -2.89 -11.96 -8.14
N GLY A 221 -2.27 -11.64 -9.28
CA GLY A 221 -0.85 -11.29 -9.30
C GLY A 221 -0.62 -9.89 -8.72
N PRO A 222 0.51 -9.64 -8.05
CA PRO A 222 0.85 -8.30 -7.53
C PRO A 222 0.82 -7.20 -8.60
N GLU A 223 1.16 -7.54 -9.84
CA GLU A 223 1.13 -6.64 -11.01
C GLU A 223 -0.28 -6.17 -11.39
N GLU A 224 -1.32 -6.94 -11.07
CA GLU A 224 -2.71 -6.53 -11.31
C GLU A 224 -3.09 -5.39 -10.35
N ILE A 225 -2.62 -5.46 -9.11
CA ILE A 225 -2.80 -4.38 -8.13
C ILE A 225 -1.96 -3.15 -8.50
N ALA A 226 -0.73 -3.38 -8.97
CA ALA A 226 0.14 -2.30 -9.42
C ALA A 226 -0.48 -1.49 -10.59
N GLY A 227 -1.22 -2.15 -11.48
CA GLY A 227 -1.98 -1.48 -12.54
C GLY A 227 -3.04 -0.51 -12.00
N VAL A 228 -3.80 -0.91 -10.99
CA VAL A 228 -4.81 -0.06 -10.32
C VAL A 228 -4.15 1.13 -9.63
N VAL A 229 -3.01 0.90 -8.95
CA VAL A 229 -2.26 1.96 -8.27
C VAL A 229 -1.70 2.97 -9.26
N ALA A 230 -1.11 2.53 -10.37
CA ALA A 230 -0.59 3.41 -11.42
C ALA A 230 -1.70 4.30 -12.00
N PHE A 231 -2.88 3.75 -12.30
CA PHE A 231 -4.04 4.53 -12.72
C PHE A 231 -4.42 5.60 -11.68
N LEU A 232 -4.55 5.24 -10.40
CA LEU A 232 -4.93 6.20 -9.36
C LEU A 232 -3.89 7.30 -9.12
N LEU A 233 -2.62 7.05 -9.43
CA LEU A 233 -1.54 8.03 -9.34
C LEU A 233 -1.44 8.92 -10.59
N SER A 234 -1.98 8.49 -11.73
CA SER A 234 -1.94 9.22 -13.01
C SER A 234 -3.00 10.32 -13.10
N ASP A 235 -2.89 11.16 -14.12
CA ASP A 235 -3.86 12.22 -14.43
C ASP A 235 -5.18 11.66 -14.99
N ASP A 236 -5.19 10.42 -15.48
CA ASP A 236 -6.42 9.73 -15.89
C ASP A 236 -7.41 9.59 -14.72
N ALA A 237 -6.88 9.59 -13.47
CA ALA A 237 -7.66 9.57 -12.24
C ALA A 237 -7.89 10.98 -11.63
N SER A 238 -7.83 12.06 -12.42
CA SER A 238 -7.95 13.45 -11.93
C SER A 238 -9.23 13.73 -11.13
N MET A 239 -10.32 13.06 -11.46
CA MET A 239 -11.60 13.17 -10.73
C MET A 239 -11.81 12.09 -9.66
N VAL A 240 -10.82 11.20 -9.47
CA VAL A 240 -10.88 10.13 -8.47
C VAL A 240 -10.11 10.58 -7.22
N ASN A 241 -10.84 11.00 -6.17
CA ASN A 241 -10.27 11.52 -4.94
C ASN A 241 -11.12 11.12 -3.74
N GLY A 242 -10.50 10.53 -2.71
CA GLY A 242 -11.16 10.03 -1.50
C GLY A 242 -11.89 8.69 -1.70
N THR A 243 -11.63 7.95 -2.78
CA THR A 243 -12.27 6.67 -3.03
C THR A 243 -11.61 5.53 -2.24
N ALA A 244 -12.41 4.49 -2.00
CA ALA A 244 -11.97 3.16 -1.61
C ALA A 244 -12.10 2.24 -2.83
N GLN A 245 -11.04 2.17 -3.64
CA GLN A 245 -11.02 1.40 -4.87
C GLN A 245 -10.85 -0.08 -4.58
N ILE A 246 -11.89 -0.86 -4.83
CA ILE A 246 -11.88 -2.31 -4.66
C ILE A 246 -11.14 -2.95 -5.85
N ALA A 247 -10.26 -3.91 -5.54
CA ALA A 247 -9.50 -4.71 -6.50
C ALA A 247 -9.45 -6.16 -6.00
N ASP A 248 -10.59 -6.87 -6.09
CA ASP A 248 -10.87 -8.11 -5.35
C ASP A 248 -11.40 -9.26 -6.23
N GLY A 249 -11.31 -9.12 -7.55
CA GLY A 249 -11.82 -10.13 -8.48
C GLY A 249 -13.32 -10.40 -8.38
N GLY A 250 -14.09 -9.51 -7.72
CA GLY A 250 -15.53 -9.65 -7.53
C GLY A 250 -15.92 -10.30 -6.18
N THR A 251 -14.96 -10.55 -5.29
CA THR A 251 -15.20 -11.17 -3.97
C THR A 251 -16.32 -10.49 -3.19
N LEU A 252 -16.32 -9.16 -3.14
CA LEU A 252 -17.36 -8.40 -2.43
C LEU A 252 -18.73 -8.46 -3.12
N SER A 253 -18.74 -8.66 -4.43
CA SER A 253 -19.97 -8.67 -5.25
C SER A 253 -20.55 -10.07 -5.45
N ALA A 254 -19.86 -11.11 -5.02
CA ALA A 254 -20.34 -12.48 -5.14
C ALA A 254 -21.50 -12.71 -4.18
N LEU A 255 -22.67 -13.04 -4.74
CA LEU A 255 -23.79 -13.62 -4.01
C LEU A 255 -23.65 -15.14 -4.03
N TRP A 256 -23.81 -15.75 -2.89
CA TRP A 256 -23.72 -17.21 -2.68
C TRP A 256 -24.82 -17.97 -3.42
#